data_471f06318b3e6d9ec463ee859ad7e674
#
_entry.id   471f06318b3e6d9ec463ee859ad7e674
#
_cell.length_a   1.000
_cell.length_b   1.000
_cell.length_c   1.000
_cell.angle_alpha   90.00
_cell.angle_beta   90.00
_cell.angle_gamma   90.00
#
_symmetry.space_group_name_H-M   'P 1'
#
loop_
_entity.id
_entity.type
_entity.pdbx_description
1 polymer ?
#
loop_
_entity_poly.entity_id
_entity_poly.type
_entity_poly.pdbx_seq_one_letter_code
_entity_poly.pdbx_strand_id
1 'polypeptide(L)'
;MLTATLTGDGETYMASLKSGLEETPNSPLLNWFSSGGDYNNYKKFSTDFPEHASAAYNMVAYGYANGEIGGKVDYEAAMKALDKSRELHDGPNALDSRAEIYAMSGDYLKARQNQFGAYDYASFASPYQPKLVTYWRKENKDEIVKNLKEAQVNLQNAILERNEEEYLKYVTEDMQLVAGDSNLQEFYEFTNESLNRQNDVNWNSFDLRDINVDFSPDMTMAILTFYADGSYTQGDSEDVVDYSTRASAVWIATDNGWKSVHANWAPYGGGSGIPKN
;
A
#
# COMPACT_ATOMS: atom_id res chain seq x y z
N MET A 1 -27.27 12.91 25.86
CA MET A 1 -26.28 12.74 24.80
C MET A 1 -25.09 11.85 25.22
N LEU A 2 -24.30 12.22 26.20
CA LEU A 2 -23.08 11.47 26.55
C LEU A 2 -23.36 9.97 26.85
N THR A 3 -24.39 9.68 27.67
CA THR A 3 -24.77 8.29 27.98
C THR A 3 -25.19 7.51 26.75
N ALA A 4 -26.00 8.13 25.87
CA ALA A 4 -26.44 7.49 24.61
C ALA A 4 -25.27 7.21 23.67
N THR A 5 -24.27 8.11 23.60
CA THR A 5 -23.04 7.87 22.82
C THR A 5 -22.27 6.67 23.38
N LEU A 6 -22.13 6.56 24.69
CA LEU A 6 -21.40 5.46 25.35
C LEU A 6 -22.09 4.09 25.23
N THR A 7 -23.43 4.08 25.13
CA THR A 7 -24.23 2.85 25.03
C THR A 7 -24.54 2.47 23.58
N GLY A 8 -24.22 3.33 22.60
CA GLY A 8 -24.59 3.13 21.20
C GLY A 8 -26.08 3.34 20.90
N ASP A 9 -26.83 3.95 21.82
CA ASP A 9 -28.26 4.24 21.65
C ASP A 9 -28.47 5.47 20.75
N GLY A 10 -28.53 5.24 19.45
CA GLY A 10 -28.69 6.29 18.44
C GLY A 10 -30.01 7.07 18.55
N GLU A 11 -31.11 6.40 18.94
CA GLU A 11 -32.42 7.06 19.06
C GLU A 11 -32.42 8.07 20.21
N THR A 12 -31.95 7.66 21.39
CA THR A 12 -31.82 8.53 22.56
C THR A 12 -30.84 9.66 22.28
N TYR A 13 -29.75 9.39 21.52
CA TYR A 13 -28.78 10.41 21.10
C TYR A 13 -29.46 11.49 20.26
N MET A 14 -30.17 11.10 19.19
CA MET A 14 -30.85 12.04 18.29
C MET A 14 -31.98 12.83 18.99
N ALA A 15 -32.76 12.18 19.85
CA ALA A 15 -33.79 12.85 20.64
C ALA A 15 -33.19 13.90 21.57
N SER A 16 -32.10 13.56 22.27
CA SER A 16 -31.38 14.52 23.15
C SER A 16 -30.79 15.69 22.40
N LEU A 17 -30.20 15.44 21.20
CA LEU A 17 -29.65 16.46 20.34
C LEU A 17 -30.73 17.43 19.86
N LYS A 18 -31.86 16.89 19.41
CA LYS A 18 -33.03 17.69 18.98
C LYS A 18 -33.55 18.58 20.11
N SER A 19 -33.82 18.01 21.30
CA SER A 19 -34.26 18.79 22.47
C SER A 19 -33.27 19.89 22.85
N GLY A 20 -31.96 19.58 22.84
CA GLY A 20 -30.94 20.60 23.13
C GLY A 20 -30.90 21.73 22.10
N LEU A 21 -31.13 21.44 20.82
CA LEU A 21 -31.22 22.47 19.77
C LEU A 21 -32.51 23.30 19.85
N GLU A 22 -33.61 22.72 20.33
CA GLU A 22 -34.85 23.48 20.60
C GLU A 22 -34.65 24.50 21.74
N GLU A 23 -33.89 24.12 22.78
CA GLU A 23 -33.57 25.02 23.91
C GLU A 23 -32.47 26.02 23.58
N THR A 24 -31.45 25.61 22.82
CA THR A 24 -30.28 26.42 22.52
C THR A 24 -29.91 26.32 21.02
N PRO A 25 -30.73 26.94 20.12
CA PRO A 25 -30.56 26.77 18.67
C PRO A 25 -29.23 27.30 18.13
N ASN A 26 -28.63 28.27 18.81
CA ASN A 26 -27.38 28.91 18.42
C ASN A 26 -26.15 28.30 19.13
N SER A 27 -26.25 27.10 19.73
CA SER A 27 -25.11 26.44 20.33
C SER A 27 -24.18 25.87 19.22
N PRO A 28 -22.92 26.34 19.09
CA PRO A 28 -22.01 25.79 18.08
C PRO A 28 -21.80 24.29 18.29
N LEU A 29 -21.67 23.82 19.53
CA LEU A 29 -21.44 22.41 19.85
C LEU A 29 -22.58 21.51 19.37
N LEU A 30 -23.84 21.90 19.67
CA LEU A 30 -25.00 21.09 19.25
C LEU A 30 -25.20 21.11 17.74
N ASN A 31 -24.96 22.26 17.08
CA ASN A 31 -25.01 22.36 15.63
C ASN A 31 -23.88 21.55 14.97
N TRP A 32 -22.69 21.50 15.56
CA TRP A 32 -21.62 20.62 15.10
C TRP A 32 -22.05 19.14 15.12
N PHE A 33 -22.61 18.67 16.23
CA PHE A 33 -23.08 17.29 16.33
C PHE A 33 -24.24 17.00 15.38
N SER A 34 -25.11 17.97 15.08
CA SER A 34 -26.20 17.80 14.12
C SER A 34 -25.75 17.80 12.67
N SER A 35 -24.55 18.27 12.37
CA SER A 35 -23.98 18.27 11.03
C SER A 35 -23.49 16.89 10.59
N GLY A 36 -23.47 15.90 11.48
CA GLY A 36 -22.79 14.62 11.34
C GLY A 36 -22.99 13.90 9.99
N GLY A 37 -21.88 13.60 9.33
CA GLY A 37 -21.80 12.73 8.16
C GLY A 37 -22.15 13.36 6.81
N ASP A 38 -22.62 14.61 6.75
CA ASP A 38 -22.96 15.31 5.48
C ASP A 38 -22.05 16.53 5.28
N TYR A 39 -21.26 16.53 4.22
CA TYR A 39 -20.34 17.63 3.90
C TYR A 39 -21.05 18.98 3.65
N ASN A 40 -22.27 18.98 3.12
CA ASN A 40 -23.06 20.22 2.93
C ASN A 40 -23.50 20.80 4.29
N ASN A 41 -23.82 19.95 5.27
CA ASN A 41 -24.12 20.38 6.62
C ASN A 41 -22.88 20.99 7.29
N TYR A 42 -21.70 20.42 7.11
CA TYR A 42 -20.45 21.02 7.60
C TYR A 42 -20.15 22.36 6.89
N LYS A 43 -20.45 22.46 5.61
CA LYS A 43 -20.34 23.73 4.88
C LYS A 43 -21.30 24.78 5.43
N LYS A 44 -22.56 24.39 5.71
CA LYS A 44 -23.52 25.28 6.38
C LYS A 44 -23.02 25.69 7.77
N PHE A 45 -22.55 24.75 8.57
CA PHE A 45 -21.98 25.03 9.89
C PHE A 45 -20.82 26.01 9.81
N SER A 46 -19.92 25.87 8.85
CA SER A 46 -18.80 26.81 8.67
C SER A 46 -19.20 28.22 8.29
N THR A 47 -20.40 28.39 7.75
CA THR A 47 -20.99 29.71 7.45
C THR A 47 -21.68 30.31 8.66
N ASP A 48 -22.41 29.47 9.41
CA ASP A 48 -23.22 29.92 10.56
C ASP A 48 -22.35 30.19 11.81
N PHE A 49 -21.24 29.47 11.95
CA PHE A 49 -20.34 29.53 13.11
C PHE A 49 -18.85 29.64 12.70
N PRO A 50 -18.45 30.70 11.97
CA PRO A 50 -17.13 30.79 11.36
C PRO A 50 -15.97 30.71 12.36
N GLU A 51 -16.11 31.25 13.59
CA GLU A 51 -15.06 31.23 14.63
C GLU A 51 -14.85 29.83 15.26
N HIS A 52 -15.83 28.92 15.09
CA HIS A 52 -15.80 27.55 15.60
C HIS A 52 -15.61 26.51 14.50
N ALA A 53 -15.29 26.93 13.28
CA ALA A 53 -15.45 26.13 12.07
C ALA A 53 -14.16 25.41 11.62
N SER A 54 -13.08 25.38 12.40
CA SER A 54 -11.83 24.72 11.97
C SER A 54 -12.07 23.28 11.51
N ALA A 55 -12.70 22.45 12.35
CA ALA A 55 -13.03 21.06 11.99
C ALA A 55 -14.03 20.98 10.83
N ALA A 56 -14.99 21.91 10.75
CA ALA A 56 -15.96 21.94 9.64
C ALA A 56 -15.28 22.25 8.31
N TYR A 57 -14.37 23.24 8.27
CA TYR A 57 -13.59 23.50 7.07
C TYR A 57 -12.72 22.31 6.65
N ASN A 58 -12.19 21.56 7.60
CA ASN A 58 -11.47 20.33 7.31
C ASN A 58 -12.39 19.30 6.62
N MET A 59 -13.61 19.09 7.11
CA MET A 59 -14.60 18.19 6.49
C MET A 59 -15.08 18.73 5.13
N VAL A 60 -15.29 20.03 4.99
CA VAL A 60 -15.65 20.68 3.70
C VAL A 60 -14.58 20.44 2.65
N ALA A 61 -13.31 20.43 3.03
CA ALA A 61 -12.22 20.10 2.12
C ALA A 61 -12.35 18.71 1.51
N TYR A 62 -12.66 17.70 2.32
CA TYR A 62 -12.94 16.35 1.81
C TYR A 62 -14.19 16.33 0.91
N GLY A 63 -15.24 17.07 1.24
CA GLY A 63 -16.44 17.17 0.42
C GLY A 63 -16.16 17.73 -0.99
N TYR A 64 -15.25 18.70 -1.10
CA TYR A 64 -14.78 19.18 -2.41
C TYR A 64 -13.86 18.16 -3.10
N ALA A 65 -12.94 17.56 -2.37
CA ALA A 65 -11.99 16.59 -2.93
C ALA A 65 -12.68 15.30 -3.43
N ASN A 66 -13.79 14.90 -2.82
CA ASN A 66 -14.62 13.76 -3.24
C ASN A 66 -15.69 14.14 -4.30
N GLY A 67 -15.91 15.43 -4.55
CA GLY A 67 -16.96 15.91 -5.45
C GLY A 67 -18.37 15.91 -4.85
N GLU A 68 -18.53 15.63 -3.55
CA GLU A 68 -19.82 15.63 -2.87
C GLU A 68 -20.37 17.05 -2.65
N ILE A 69 -19.49 18.05 -2.56
CA ILE A 69 -19.85 19.46 -2.63
C ILE A 69 -19.65 19.96 -4.04
N GLY A 70 -20.72 20.42 -4.67
CA GLY A 70 -20.70 21.00 -6.03
C GLY A 70 -20.77 19.97 -7.16
N GLY A 71 -20.87 18.66 -6.87
CA GLY A 71 -21.10 17.60 -7.85
C GLY A 71 -19.88 17.25 -8.72
N LYS A 72 -18.69 17.76 -8.38
CA LYS A 72 -17.42 17.46 -9.05
C LYS A 72 -16.24 17.63 -8.09
N VAL A 73 -15.18 16.87 -8.36
CA VAL A 73 -13.90 17.00 -7.66
C VAL A 73 -13.32 18.40 -7.89
N ASP A 74 -12.95 19.10 -6.80
CA ASP A 74 -12.36 20.43 -6.82
C ASP A 74 -11.27 20.55 -5.74
N TYR A 75 -10.05 20.15 -6.12
CA TYR A 75 -8.90 20.20 -5.22
C TYR A 75 -8.50 21.63 -4.82
N GLU A 76 -8.74 22.63 -5.68
CA GLU A 76 -8.44 24.02 -5.35
C GLU A 76 -9.37 24.54 -4.25
N ALA A 77 -10.68 24.29 -4.37
CA ALA A 77 -11.64 24.60 -3.31
C ALA A 77 -11.35 23.83 -2.01
N ALA A 78 -10.94 22.59 -2.10
CA ALA A 78 -10.51 21.76 -0.96
C ALA A 78 -9.33 22.41 -0.22
N MET A 79 -8.29 22.83 -0.95
CA MET A 79 -7.11 23.47 -0.33
C MET A 79 -7.47 24.81 0.31
N LYS A 80 -8.33 25.63 -0.31
CA LYS A 80 -8.82 26.87 0.29
C LYS A 80 -9.60 26.64 1.59
N ALA A 81 -10.37 25.56 1.67
CA ALA A 81 -11.04 25.17 2.92
C ALA A 81 -10.04 24.76 4.01
N LEU A 82 -9.01 23.99 3.66
CA LEU A 82 -7.95 23.63 4.61
C LEU A 82 -7.13 24.85 5.08
N ASP A 83 -6.91 25.85 4.22
CA ASP A 83 -6.24 27.08 4.63
C ASP A 83 -7.07 27.79 5.71
N LYS A 84 -8.41 27.90 5.54
CA LYS A 84 -9.30 28.44 6.57
C LYS A 84 -9.33 27.61 7.86
N SER A 85 -9.29 26.28 7.74
CA SER A 85 -9.18 25.39 8.90
C SER A 85 -7.92 25.72 9.73
N ARG A 86 -6.79 25.89 9.06
CA ARG A 86 -5.50 26.21 9.69
C ARG A 86 -5.44 27.62 10.28
N GLU A 87 -6.04 28.61 9.64
CA GLU A 87 -6.14 29.98 10.20
C GLU A 87 -6.83 29.99 11.56
N LEU A 88 -7.80 29.10 11.77
CA LEU A 88 -8.53 28.98 13.04
C LEU A 88 -7.82 28.06 14.04
N HIS A 89 -7.17 27.02 13.57
CA HIS A 89 -6.44 26.07 14.41
C HIS A 89 -5.31 25.41 13.61
N ASP A 90 -4.07 25.86 13.87
CA ASP A 90 -2.88 25.26 13.27
C ASP A 90 -2.45 24.04 14.07
N GLY A 91 -2.32 22.90 13.40
CA GLY A 91 -1.97 21.63 14.05
C GLY A 91 -1.77 20.49 13.07
N PRO A 92 -1.31 19.33 13.57
CA PRO A 92 -0.94 18.20 12.71
C PRO A 92 -2.12 17.64 11.89
N ASN A 93 -3.35 17.72 12.41
CA ASN A 93 -4.53 17.20 11.71
C ASN A 93 -4.78 17.91 10.37
N ALA A 94 -4.61 19.24 10.33
CA ALA A 94 -4.79 19.99 9.08
C ALA A 94 -3.68 19.68 8.05
N LEU A 95 -2.46 19.42 8.52
CA LEU A 95 -1.35 18.99 7.66
C LEU A 95 -1.57 17.56 7.12
N ASP A 96 -2.04 16.65 7.97
CA ASP A 96 -2.42 15.28 7.58
C ASP A 96 -3.54 15.31 6.51
N SER A 97 -4.59 16.11 6.71
CA SER A 97 -5.67 16.26 5.73
C SER A 97 -5.19 16.87 4.41
N ARG A 98 -4.27 17.84 4.46
CA ARG A 98 -3.65 18.39 3.23
C ARG A 98 -2.85 17.33 2.49
N ALA A 99 -2.11 16.50 3.23
CA ALA A 99 -1.36 15.39 2.65
C ALA A 99 -2.29 14.39 1.94
N GLU A 100 -3.40 14.03 2.57
CA GLU A 100 -4.40 13.13 1.97
C GLU A 100 -5.00 13.72 0.69
N ILE A 101 -5.38 15.00 0.67
CA ILE A 101 -5.95 15.63 -0.51
C ILE A 101 -4.91 15.76 -1.64
N TYR A 102 -3.65 16.06 -1.33
CA TYR A 102 -2.58 15.99 -2.33
C TYR A 102 -2.40 14.55 -2.87
N ALA A 103 -2.47 13.53 -2.01
CA ALA A 103 -2.40 12.14 -2.44
C ALA A 103 -3.58 11.74 -3.34
N MET A 104 -4.81 12.20 -3.03
CA MET A 104 -5.99 12.02 -3.89
C MET A 104 -5.81 12.66 -5.28
N SER A 105 -5.10 13.78 -5.37
CA SER A 105 -4.77 14.44 -6.64
C SER A 105 -3.58 13.81 -7.38
N GLY A 106 -2.89 12.83 -6.77
CA GLY A 106 -1.69 12.19 -7.31
C GLY A 106 -0.38 12.95 -7.06
N ASP A 107 -0.40 14.09 -6.36
CA ASP A 107 0.81 14.86 -6.00
C ASP A 107 1.47 14.30 -4.73
N TYR A 108 2.10 13.13 -4.87
CA TYR A 108 2.71 12.41 -3.74
C TYR A 108 3.91 13.13 -3.12
N LEU A 109 4.60 13.98 -3.88
CA LEU A 109 5.66 14.83 -3.32
C LEU A 109 5.09 15.78 -2.27
N LYS A 110 4.04 16.54 -2.62
CA LYS A 110 3.38 17.46 -1.68
C LYS A 110 2.67 16.70 -0.56
N ALA A 111 2.06 15.55 -0.85
CA ALA A 111 1.48 14.68 0.16
C ALA A 111 2.53 14.30 1.22
N ARG A 112 3.70 13.80 0.81
CA ARG A 112 4.80 13.46 1.71
C ARG A 112 5.32 14.65 2.51
N GLN A 113 5.50 15.82 1.87
CA GLN A 113 5.97 17.02 2.56
C GLN A 113 5.01 17.48 3.67
N ASN A 114 3.69 17.49 3.40
CA ASN A 114 2.69 17.85 4.40
C ASN A 114 2.57 16.79 5.49
N GLN A 115 2.65 15.51 5.13
CA GLN A 115 2.62 14.41 6.08
C GLN A 115 3.83 14.42 7.02
N PHE A 116 5.01 14.79 6.49
CA PHE A 116 6.20 14.98 7.32
C PHE A 116 5.99 16.11 8.33
N GLY A 117 5.36 17.22 7.92
CA GLY A 117 4.99 18.28 8.84
C GLY A 117 4.04 17.83 9.96
N ALA A 118 3.03 17.00 9.64
CA ALA A 118 2.14 16.41 10.63
C ALA A 118 2.90 15.48 11.60
N TYR A 119 3.81 14.66 11.09
CA TYR A 119 4.67 13.79 11.87
C TYR A 119 5.61 14.57 12.79
N ASP A 120 6.24 15.64 12.30
CA ASP A 120 7.16 16.48 13.07
C ASP A 120 6.46 17.16 14.26
N TYR A 121 5.19 17.55 14.09
CA TYR A 121 4.37 18.09 15.16
C TYR A 121 4.11 17.10 16.29
N ALA A 122 3.99 15.80 15.99
CA ALA A 122 3.54 14.78 16.93
C ALA A 122 4.27 13.45 16.73
N SER A 123 5.59 13.49 16.58
CA SER A 123 6.46 12.35 16.28
C SER A 123 6.40 11.20 17.29
N PHE A 124 6.07 11.50 18.54
CA PHE A 124 5.97 10.51 19.64
C PHE A 124 4.63 9.74 19.65
N ALA A 125 3.59 10.25 18.97
CA ALA A 125 2.21 9.71 19.05
C ALA A 125 1.70 9.23 17.68
N SER A 126 2.51 8.67 16.84
CA SER A 126 2.44 8.80 15.41
C SER A 126 1.45 7.90 14.67
N PRO A 127 0.19 8.31 14.45
CA PRO A 127 -0.62 7.76 13.38
C PRO A 127 -0.14 8.23 11.99
N TYR A 128 0.79 9.19 11.93
CA TYR A 128 1.23 9.87 10.70
C TYR A 128 2.36 9.15 9.97
N GLN A 129 3.17 8.36 10.68
CA GLN A 129 4.32 7.65 10.12
C GLN A 129 3.95 6.66 9.00
N PRO A 130 2.94 5.78 9.12
CA PRO A 130 2.59 4.84 8.05
C PRO A 130 2.20 5.54 6.75
N LYS A 131 1.43 6.63 6.82
CA LYS A 131 1.07 7.43 5.65
C LYS A 131 2.29 8.09 5.01
N LEU A 132 3.22 8.61 5.82
CA LEU A 132 4.47 9.23 5.34
C LEU A 132 5.29 8.23 4.52
N VAL A 133 5.46 7.00 5.01
CA VAL A 133 6.16 5.92 4.29
C VAL A 133 5.41 5.52 3.00
N THR A 134 4.08 5.42 3.07
CA THR A 134 3.24 5.12 1.90
C THR A 134 3.38 6.20 0.82
N TYR A 135 3.35 7.47 1.18
CA TYR A 135 3.51 8.57 0.20
C TYR A 135 4.92 8.61 -0.39
N TRP A 136 5.94 8.33 0.42
CA TRP A 136 7.30 8.19 -0.09
C TRP A 136 7.42 7.05 -1.12
N ARG A 137 6.82 5.89 -0.86
CA ARG A 137 6.82 4.77 -1.81
C ARG A 137 6.09 5.11 -3.10
N LYS A 138 4.94 5.78 -3.01
CA LYS A 138 4.16 6.21 -4.18
C LYS A 138 4.88 7.26 -5.01
N GLU A 139 5.57 8.20 -4.38
CA GLU A 139 6.42 9.19 -5.04
C GLU A 139 7.57 8.53 -5.81
N ASN A 140 8.17 7.48 -5.23
CA ASN A 140 9.32 6.78 -5.79
C ASN A 140 8.94 5.46 -6.49
N LYS A 141 7.69 5.32 -6.91
CA LYS A 141 7.14 4.06 -7.45
C LYS A 141 7.96 3.50 -8.60
N ASP A 142 8.36 4.33 -9.55
CA ASP A 142 9.09 3.88 -10.75
C ASP A 142 10.48 3.32 -10.40
N GLU A 143 11.16 3.95 -9.45
CA GLU A 143 12.44 3.45 -8.94
C GLU A 143 12.25 2.13 -8.17
N ILE A 144 11.22 2.03 -7.34
CA ILE A 144 10.89 0.79 -6.61
C ILE A 144 10.56 -0.34 -7.59
N VAL A 145 9.79 -0.07 -8.65
CA VAL A 145 9.50 -1.05 -9.71
C VAL A 145 10.78 -1.54 -10.36
N LYS A 146 11.68 -0.62 -10.74
CA LYS A 146 12.98 -0.97 -11.32
C LYS A 146 13.78 -1.87 -10.38
N ASN A 147 13.92 -1.46 -9.12
CA ASN A 147 14.68 -2.19 -8.11
C ASN A 147 14.11 -3.58 -7.81
N LEU A 148 12.77 -3.73 -7.79
CA LEU A 148 12.11 -5.03 -7.61
C LEU A 148 12.33 -5.96 -8.80
N LYS A 149 12.31 -5.45 -10.02
CA LYS A 149 12.63 -6.26 -11.21
C LYS A 149 14.08 -6.75 -11.19
N GLU A 150 15.02 -5.87 -10.86
CA GLU A 150 16.44 -6.22 -10.69
C GLU A 150 16.62 -7.22 -9.53
N ALA A 151 15.96 -7.03 -8.41
CA ALA A 151 16.00 -7.95 -7.27
C ALA A 151 15.47 -9.35 -7.63
N GLN A 152 14.39 -9.45 -8.43
CA GLN A 152 13.87 -10.73 -8.90
C GLN A 152 14.88 -11.45 -9.80
N VAL A 153 15.53 -10.75 -10.70
CA VAL A 153 16.59 -11.33 -11.56
C VAL A 153 17.78 -11.78 -10.70
N ASN A 154 18.23 -10.94 -9.78
CA ASN A 154 19.36 -11.26 -8.90
C ASN A 154 19.06 -12.44 -7.97
N LEU A 155 17.85 -12.51 -7.39
CA LEU A 155 17.41 -13.67 -6.61
C LEU A 155 17.48 -14.96 -7.45
N GLN A 156 16.99 -14.91 -8.69
CA GLN A 156 17.03 -16.07 -9.57
C GLN A 156 18.47 -16.48 -9.93
N ASN A 157 19.33 -15.51 -10.23
CA ASN A 157 20.74 -15.78 -10.49
C ASN A 157 21.43 -16.39 -9.27
N ALA A 158 21.15 -15.88 -8.06
CA ALA A 158 21.69 -16.44 -6.82
C ALA A 158 21.30 -17.91 -6.62
N ILE A 159 20.06 -18.27 -7.00
CA ILE A 159 19.59 -19.66 -6.95
C ILE A 159 20.34 -20.53 -7.99
N LEU A 160 20.47 -20.07 -9.24
CA LEU A 160 21.15 -20.80 -10.30
C LEU A 160 22.64 -21.00 -10.02
N GLU A 161 23.28 -19.97 -9.46
CA GLU A 161 24.70 -19.97 -9.10
C GLU A 161 24.98 -20.62 -7.73
N ARG A 162 23.92 -20.99 -6.98
CA ARG A 162 24.02 -21.51 -5.61
C ARG A 162 24.75 -20.56 -4.65
N ASN A 163 24.55 -19.25 -4.85
CA ASN A 163 25.17 -18.20 -4.06
C ASN A 163 24.30 -17.88 -2.84
N GLU A 164 24.61 -18.50 -1.71
CA GLU A 164 23.88 -18.36 -0.45
C GLU A 164 23.91 -16.90 0.05
N GLU A 165 25.04 -16.23 0.02
CA GLU A 165 25.17 -14.85 0.51
C GLU A 165 24.23 -13.89 -0.28
N GLU A 166 24.18 -14.05 -1.60
CA GLU A 166 23.32 -13.23 -2.44
C GLU A 166 21.83 -13.59 -2.25
N TYR A 167 21.49 -14.88 -2.14
CA TYR A 167 20.13 -15.36 -1.90
C TYR A 167 19.53 -14.76 -0.64
N LEU A 168 20.26 -14.76 0.48
CA LEU A 168 19.82 -14.26 1.78
C LEU A 168 19.52 -12.75 1.78
N LYS A 169 20.01 -12.01 0.79
CA LYS A 169 19.64 -10.59 0.62
C LYS A 169 18.19 -10.39 0.22
N TYR A 170 17.56 -11.41 -0.39
CA TYR A 170 16.24 -11.29 -1.02
C TYR A 170 15.12 -12.08 -0.35
N VAL A 171 15.42 -12.91 0.64
CA VAL A 171 14.42 -13.73 1.34
C VAL A 171 14.28 -13.35 2.81
N THR A 172 13.17 -13.80 3.44
CA THR A 172 12.95 -13.66 4.89
C THR A 172 13.27 -14.96 5.58
N GLU A 173 13.85 -14.89 6.79
CA GLU A 173 14.08 -16.07 7.66
C GLU A 173 14.74 -17.25 6.91
N ASP A 174 15.63 -16.94 5.99
CA ASP A 174 16.39 -17.90 5.18
C ASP A 174 15.53 -18.79 4.27
N MET A 175 14.26 -18.45 4.06
CA MET A 175 13.35 -19.27 3.27
C MET A 175 12.35 -18.49 2.39
N GLN A 176 11.86 -19.18 1.37
CA GLN A 176 10.76 -18.77 0.51
C GLN A 176 9.79 -19.95 0.33
N LEU A 177 8.48 -19.72 0.49
CA LEU A 177 7.49 -20.74 0.17
C LEU A 177 7.31 -20.84 -1.34
N VAL A 178 7.54 -22.02 -1.89
CA VAL A 178 7.53 -22.26 -3.34
C VAL A 178 6.48 -23.29 -3.73
N ALA A 179 5.70 -22.95 -4.76
CA ALA A 179 4.96 -23.88 -5.58
C ALA A 179 5.77 -24.09 -6.88
N GLY A 180 6.60 -25.11 -6.88
CA GLY A 180 7.54 -25.34 -7.97
C GLY A 180 6.93 -26.09 -9.14
N ASP A 181 7.53 -25.96 -10.29
CA ASP A 181 7.18 -26.68 -11.50
C ASP A 181 7.68 -28.14 -11.51
N SER A 182 8.64 -28.48 -10.65
CA SER A 182 9.11 -29.85 -10.41
C SER A 182 8.14 -30.69 -9.57
N ASN A 183 7.29 -30.05 -8.77
CA ASN A 183 6.25 -30.72 -7.97
C ASN A 183 4.96 -29.90 -7.99
N LEU A 184 4.08 -30.17 -8.93
CA LEU A 184 2.81 -29.46 -9.10
C LEU A 184 1.75 -29.81 -8.04
N GLN A 185 2.02 -30.72 -7.12
CA GLN A 185 1.06 -31.21 -6.13
C GLN A 185 1.29 -30.63 -4.73
N GLU A 186 2.47 -30.12 -4.44
CA GLU A 186 2.87 -29.73 -3.09
C GLU A 186 3.54 -28.36 -3.10
N PHE A 187 3.32 -27.62 -2.02
CA PHE A 187 4.16 -26.48 -1.67
C PHE A 187 5.36 -26.98 -0.86
N TYR A 188 6.47 -26.31 -0.99
CA TYR A 188 7.67 -26.60 -0.20
C TYR A 188 8.39 -25.32 0.21
N GLU A 189 9.12 -25.40 1.29
CA GLU A 189 10.00 -24.34 1.74
C GLU A 189 11.31 -24.44 0.97
N PHE A 190 11.66 -23.36 0.28
CA PHE A 190 12.96 -23.24 -0.38
C PHE A 190 13.88 -22.44 0.54
N THR A 191 14.86 -23.11 1.12
CA THR A 191 15.80 -22.56 2.09
C THR A 191 17.19 -22.41 1.47
N ASN A 192 18.12 -21.76 2.19
CA ASN A 192 19.54 -21.73 1.80
C ASN A 192 20.12 -23.15 1.64
N GLU A 193 19.71 -24.12 2.45
CA GLU A 193 20.13 -25.52 2.30
C GLU A 193 19.63 -26.11 0.96
N SER A 194 18.48 -25.64 0.46
CA SER A 194 17.94 -26.10 -0.82
C SER A 194 18.82 -25.70 -2.00
N LEU A 195 19.61 -24.63 -1.91
CA LEU A 195 20.59 -24.23 -2.93
C LEU A 195 21.67 -25.29 -3.14
N ASN A 196 22.00 -26.05 -2.09
CA ASN A 196 23.07 -27.03 -2.10
C ASN A 196 22.57 -28.43 -2.49
N ARG A 197 21.26 -28.62 -2.68
CA ARG A 197 20.74 -29.89 -3.16
C ARG A 197 21.23 -30.13 -4.59
N GLN A 198 21.80 -31.28 -4.82
CA GLN A 198 22.15 -31.73 -6.18
C GLN A 198 20.82 -31.99 -6.89
N ASN A 199 20.47 -31.10 -7.80
CA ASN A 199 19.56 -31.44 -8.88
C ASN A 199 20.44 -31.78 -10.09
N ASP A 200 20.14 -32.82 -10.80
CA ASP A 200 20.88 -33.24 -12.01
C ASP A 200 20.60 -32.31 -13.20
N VAL A 201 20.14 -31.08 -12.93
CA VAL A 201 19.84 -30.09 -13.96
C VAL A 201 21.04 -29.21 -14.20
N ASN A 202 21.55 -29.23 -15.42
CA ASN A 202 22.63 -28.38 -15.89
C ASN A 202 22.05 -27.33 -16.85
N TRP A 203 21.91 -26.08 -16.37
CA TRP A 203 21.35 -24.99 -17.16
C TRP A 203 22.31 -24.55 -18.28
N ASN A 204 21.80 -24.51 -19.52
CA ASN A 204 22.48 -23.90 -20.66
C ASN A 204 22.16 -22.42 -20.79
N SER A 205 20.90 -22.06 -20.51
CA SER A 205 20.38 -20.68 -20.47
C SER A 205 19.19 -20.59 -19.52
N PHE A 206 18.99 -19.41 -18.94
CA PHE A 206 17.81 -19.10 -18.12
C PHE A 206 17.60 -17.58 -18.08
N ASP A 207 16.50 -17.12 -18.65
CA ASP A 207 16.19 -15.72 -18.78
C ASP A 207 14.79 -15.42 -18.26
N LEU A 208 14.67 -14.35 -17.45
CA LEU A 208 13.37 -13.80 -17.05
C LEU A 208 12.95 -12.70 -18.03
N ARG A 209 11.69 -12.71 -18.44
CA ARG A 209 11.13 -11.69 -19.33
C ARG A 209 9.74 -11.24 -18.91
N ASP A 210 9.34 -10.07 -19.41
CA ASP A 210 8.02 -9.48 -19.20
C ASP A 210 7.65 -9.34 -17.72
N ILE A 211 8.61 -8.92 -16.89
CA ILE A 211 8.40 -8.76 -15.46
C ILE A 211 7.47 -7.57 -15.23
N ASN A 212 6.27 -7.83 -14.71
CA ASN A 212 5.32 -6.82 -14.24
C ASN A 212 5.31 -6.77 -12.72
N VAL A 213 4.97 -5.60 -12.17
CA VAL A 213 4.93 -5.36 -10.73
C VAL A 213 3.62 -4.68 -10.38
N ASP A 214 2.81 -5.32 -9.53
CA ASP A 214 1.59 -4.78 -8.97
C ASP A 214 1.73 -4.66 -7.45
N PHE A 215 1.22 -3.55 -6.87
CA PHE A 215 1.35 -3.27 -5.45
C PHE A 215 0.02 -3.34 -4.71
N SER A 216 0.09 -3.68 -3.41
CA SER A 216 -0.98 -3.36 -2.47
C SER A 216 -1.21 -1.83 -2.40
N PRO A 217 -2.41 -1.36 -1.97
CA PRO A 217 -2.73 0.08 -1.93
C PRO A 217 -1.75 0.93 -1.11
N ASP A 218 -1.16 0.37 -0.07
CA ASP A 218 -0.16 0.98 0.82
C ASP A 218 1.29 0.71 0.37
N MET A 219 1.47 -0.04 -0.72
CA MET A 219 2.77 -0.45 -1.24
C MET A 219 3.66 -1.18 -0.21
N THR A 220 3.07 -1.94 0.70
CA THR A 220 3.80 -2.83 1.62
C THR A 220 4.05 -4.20 1.04
N MET A 221 3.30 -4.57 0.01
CA MET A 221 3.42 -5.83 -0.72
C MET A 221 3.44 -5.57 -2.23
N ALA A 222 4.21 -6.36 -2.94
CA ALA A 222 4.22 -6.41 -4.40
C ALA A 222 4.02 -7.84 -4.89
N ILE A 223 3.26 -7.99 -5.98
CA ILE A 223 3.16 -9.22 -6.75
C ILE A 223 3.90 -8.98 -8.06
N LEU A 224 4.90 -9.81 -8.32
CA LEU A 224 5.60 -9.84 -9.59
C LEU A 224 5.05 -11.00 -10.44
N THR A 225 4.79 -10.74 -11.71
CA THR A 225 4.44 -11.76 -12.69
C THR A 225 5.41 -11.70 -13.85
N PHE A 226 5.90 -12.84 -14.29
CA PHE A 226 6.93 -12.92 -15.34
C PHE A 226 6.91 -14.28 -16.04
N TYR A 227 7.66 -14.37 -17.12
CA TYR A 227 7.99 -15.61 -17.78
C TYR A 227 9.46 -15.93 -17.58
N ALA A 228 9.78 -17.22 -17.56
CA ALA A 228 11.14 -17.73 -17.59
C ALA A 228 11.28 -18.71 -18.74
N ASP A 229 12.23 -18.45 -19.61
CA ASP A 229 12.56 -19.31 -20.74
C ASP A 229 14.04 -19.67 -20.68
N GLY A 230 14.38 -20.87 -21.16
CA GLY A 230 15.74 -21.33 -21.15
C GLY A 230 15.88 -22.74 -21.70
N SER A 231 17.01 -23.36 -21.41
CA SER A 231 17.23 -24.76 -21.72
C SER A 231 18.19 -25.39 -20.72
N TYR A 232 18.06 -26.69 -20.54
CA TYR A 232 18.92 -27.46 -19.65
C TYR A 232 19.18 -28.88 -20.20
N THR A 233 20.20 -29.54 -19.65
CA THR A 233 20.41 -30.98 -19.77
C THR A 233 20.26 -31.63 -18.41
N GLN A 234 19.93 -32.93 -18.37
CA GLN A 234 19.72 -33.67 -17.12
C GLN A 234 20.79 -34.76 -16.95
N GLY A 235 21.47 -34.71 -15.82
CA GLY A 235 22.53 -35.66 -15.51
C GLY A 235 23.65 -35.64 -16.56
N ASP A 236 24.03 -36.82 -17.02
CA ASP A 236 25.05 -37.00 -18.07
C ASP A 236 24.45 -37.01 -19.50
N SER A 237 23.13 -36.70 -19.64
CA SER A 237 22.49 -36.65 -20.96
C SER A 237 22.95 -35.44 -21.76
N GLU A 238 23.16 -35.63 -23.07
CA GLU A 238 23.38 -34.56 -24.03
C GLU A 238 22.05 -33.99 -24.59
N ASP A 239 20.92 -34.60 -24.25
CA ASP A 239 19.60 -34.18 -24.72
C ASP A 239 19.23 -32.81 -24.05
N VAL A 240 19.05 -31.83 -24.91
CA VAL A 240 18.63 -30.48 -24.46
C VAL A 240 17.12 -30.43 -24.30
N VAL A 241 16.67 -30.01 -23.16
CA VAL A 241 15.26 -29.79 -22.83
C VAL A 241 14.95 -28.32 -22.84
N ASP A 242 13.95 -27.90 -23.63
CA ASP A 242 13.44 -26.52 -23.61
C ASP A 242 12.63 -26.28 -22.35
N TYR A 243 12.98 -25.22 -21.65
CA TYR A 243 12.31 -24.77 -20.44
C TYR A 243 11.46 -23.53 -20.71
N SER A 244 10.18 -23.60 -20.35
CA SER A 244 9.28 -22.46 -20.42
C SER A 244 8.27 -22.50 -19.30
N THR A 245 8.34 -21.52 -18.40
CA THR A 245 7.40 -21.37 -17.29
C THR A 245 6.85 -19.96 -17.19
N ARG A 246 5.66 -19.84 -16.65
CA ARG A 246 5.12 -18.59 -16.12
C ARG A 246 5.25 -18.63 -14.60
N ALA A 247 5.58 -17.48 -14.00
CA ALA A 247 5.74 -17.42 -12.58
C ALA A 247 5.08 -16.19 -11.97
N SER A 248 4.79 -16.29 -10.70
CA SER A 248 4.47 -15.15 -9.84
C SER A 248 5.28 -15.24 -8.56
N ALA A 249 5.69 -14.07 -8.04
CA ALA A 249 6.39 -13.95 -6.78
C ALA A 249 5.73 -12.90 -5.92
N VAL A 250 5.67 -13.14 -4.61
CA VAL A 250 5.20 -12.16 -3.63
C VAL A 250 6.39 -11.61 -2.89
N TRP A 251 6.49 -10.28 -2.89
CA TRP A 251 7.52 -9.53 -2.19
C TRP A 251 6.88 -8.63 -1.13
N ILE A 252 7.50 -8.54 0.04
CA ILE A 252 7.06 -7.68 1.14
C ILE A 252 8.14 -6.63 1.45
N ALA A 253 7.69 -5.43 1.81
CA ALA A 253 8.58 -4.38 2.28
C ALA A 253 8.92 -4.61 3.75
N THR A 254 10.21 -4.64 4.06
CA THR A 254 10.74 -4.78 5.43
C THR A 254 11.67 -3.61 5.74
N ASP A 255 12.14 -3.50 6.98
CA ASP A 255 13.14 -2.50 7.37
C ASP A 255 14.49 -2.72 6.65
N ASN A 256 14.75 -3.93 6.15
CA ASN A 256 15.94 -4.31 5.42
C ASN A 256 15.73 -4.41 3.90
N GLY A 257 14.72 -3.68 3.37
CA GLY A 257 14.37 -3.68 1.95
C GLY A 257 13.29 -4.69 1.58
N TRP A 258 13.11 -4.90 0.29
CA TRP A 258 12.11 -5.82 -0.23
C TRP A 258 12.59 -7.27 -0.14
N LYS A 259 11.71 -8.15 0.35
CA LYS A 259 12.00 -9.58 0.53
C LYS A 259 10.95 -10.43 -0.18
N SER A 260 11.39 -11.44 -0.91
CA SER A 260 10.54 -12.46 -1.51
C SER A 260 10.11 -13.48 -0.45
N VAL A 261 8.81 -13.73 -0.36
CA VAL A 261 8.23 -14.67 0.61
C VAL A 261 7.51 -15.83 -0.05
N HIS A 262 7.19 -15.72 -1.34
CA HIS A 262 6.50 -16.77 -2.09
C HIS A 262 6.85 -16.69 -3.56
N ALA A 263 6.94 -17.86 -4.21
CA ALA A 263 6.98 -17.99 -5.65
C ALA A 263 6.11 -19.16 -6.12
N ASN A 264 5.48 -19.01 -7.29
CA ASN A 264 4.72 -20.05 -7.96
C ASN A 264 5.19 -20.15 -9.41
N TRP A 265 5.52 -21.37 -9.85
CA TRP A 265 6.04 -21.68 -11.16
C TRP A 265 5.14 -22.71 -11.85
N ALA A 266 4.82 -22.52 -13.10
CA ALA A 266 3.99 -23.46 -13.87
C ALA A 266 4.41 -23.48 -15.36
N PRO A 267 4.65 -24.64 -15.95
CA PRO A 267 4.96 -24.77 -17.39
C PRO A 267 3.88 -24.14 -18.27
N TYR A 268 4.28 -23.60 -19.42
CA TYR A 268 3.37 -23.06 -20.40
C TYR A 268 3.86 -23.32 -21.83
N GLY A 269 2.96 -23.14 -22.84
CA GLY A 269 3.32 -23.11 -24.27
C GLY A 269 3.93 -24.38 -24.83
N GLY A 270 3.81 -25.50 -24.13
CA GLY A 270 4.42 -26.78 -24.54
C GLY A 270 5.86 -26.96 -24.06
N GLY A 271 6.42 -25.97 -23.33
CA GLY A 271 7.69 -26.10 -22.61
C GLY A 271 7.57 -27.03 -21.41
N SER A 272 8.68 -27.57 -20.96
CA SER A 272 8.77 -28.40 -19.78
C SER A 272 9.13 -27.56 -18.56
N GLY A 273 8.69 -27.98 -17.38
CA GLY A 273 9.29 -27.58 -16.13
C GLY A 273 10.53 -28.41 -15.80
N ILE A 274 11.07 -28.24 -14.61
CA ILE A 274 12.13 -29.10 -14.10
C ILE A 274 11.52 -30.46 -13.73
N PRO A 275 12.06 -31.59 -14.21
CA PRO A 275 11.53 -32.91 -13.88
C PRO A 275 11.69 -33.18 -12.35
N LYS A 276 10.74 -33.93 -11.81
CA LYS A 276 10.84 -34.46 -10.45
C LYS A 276 11.88 -35.59 -10.43
N ASN A 277 12.91 -35.44 -9.59
CA ASN A 277 13.85 -36.51 -9.32
C ASN A 277 13.20 -37.64 -8.52
#